data_5fd2f8d6d8e01d128b441e03b6c93c53
#
_entry.id   5fd2f8d6d8e01d128b441e03b6c93c53
#
_cell.length_a   1.000
_cell.length_b   1.000
_cell.length_c   1.000
_cell.angle_alpha   90.00
_cell.angle_beta   90.00
_cell.angle_gamma   90.00
#
_symmetry.space_group_name_H-M   'P 1'
#
loop_
_entity.id
_entity.type
_entity.pdbx_description
1 polymer ?
#
loop_
_entity_poly.entity_id
_entity_poly.type
_entity_poly.pdbx_seq_one_letter_code
_entity_poly.pdbx_strand_id
1 'polypeptide(L)'
;MAKTLDFADMSPRTVKIGDTTTSFTLICGNNNTATDLTNATSITVKLGNASGYLKSATVDPASLTDSTPDQVTVKFTADLMTSLPAGNYSIEVWVVDSNGTSIYPSNGSTGFTIDNNIQSTNGSTITTITFDDFVKAMNKAASTIAKGDKGDTGPQGPQGPAGKDAVINVATQAQYDALTDKTGLYVIQG
;
A
#
# COMPACT_ATOMS: atom_id res chain seq x y z
N MET A 1 -21.50 -34.60 4.33
CA MET A 1 -22.68 -33.77 4.02
C MET A 1 -22.28 -32.76 2.97
N ALA A 2 -23.06 -32.64 1.87
CA ALA A 2 -22.74 -31.69 0.80
C ALA A 2 -23.34 -30.33 1.13
N LYS A 3 -22.47 -29.34 1.36
CA LYS A 3 -22.89 -27.94 1.53
C LYS A 3 -23.13 -27.31 0.17
N THR A 4 -24.23 -26.60 0.02
CA THR A 4 -24.65 -25.92 -1.20
C THR A 4 -24.65 -24.41 -1.00
N LEU A 5 -24.45 -23.68 -2.08
CA LEU A 5 -24.56 -22.22 -2.12
C LEU A 5 -25.31 -21.84 -3.40
N ASP A 6 -26.46 -21.22 -3.25
CA ASP A 6 -27.30 -20.79 -4.35
C ASP A 6 -27.68 -19.32 -4.19
N PHE A 7 -28.09 -18.68 -5.27
CA PHE A 7 -28.70 -17.34 -5.21
C PHE A 7 -30.16 -17.46 -4.80
N ALA A 8 -30.62 -16.57 -3.92
CA ALA A 8 -32.04 -16.44 -3.64
C ALA A 8 -32.82 -16.06 -4.93
N ASP A 9 -34.08 -16.43 -5.01
CA ASP A 9 -34.91 -16.30 -6.22
C ASP A 9 -34.92 -14.89 -6.83
N MET A 10 -34.89 -13.85 -6.00
CA MET A 10 -34.89 -12.44 -6.45
C MET A 10 -33.49 -11.83 -6.50
N SER A 11 -32.46 -12.60 -6.18
CA SER A 11 -31.08 -12.08 -6.18
C SER A 11 -30.52 -12.01 -7.59
N PRO A 12 -29.93 -10.89 -8.01
CA PRO A 12 -29.23 -10.85 -9.29
C PRO A 12 -28.00 -11.77 -9.24
N ARG A 13 -27.57 -12.23 -10.42
CA ARG A 13 -26.33 -13.00 -10.62
C ARG A 13 -25.32 -12.23 -11.44
N THR A 14 -25.64 -10.97 -11.72
CA THR A 14 -24.83 -10.07 -12.52
C THR A 14 -24.80 -8.70 -11.88
N VAL A 15 -23.64 -8.07 -11.90
CA VAL A 15 -23.43 -6.69 -11.47
C VAL A 15 -22.62 -5.96 -12.53
N LYS A 16 -22.85 -4.67 -12.75
CA LYS A 16 -22.04 -3.88 -13.69
C LYS A 16 -20.82 -3.27 -13.00
N ILE A 17 -19.73 -3.14 -13.74
CA ILE A 17 -18.55 -2.42 -13.28
C ILE A 17 -18.95 -1.03 -12.76
N GLY A 18 -18.54 -0.71 -11.52
CA GLY A 18 -18.81 0.58 -10.87
C GLY A 18 -20.18 0.68 -10.21
N ASP A 19 -21.02 -0.35 -10.27
CA ASP A 19 -22.27 -0.40 -9.47
C ASP A 19 -21.93 -0.80 -8.04
N THR A 20 -22.17 0.13 -7.12
CA THR A 20 -21.91 -0.04 -5.69
C THR A 20 -23.20 -0.15 -4.85
N THR A 21 -24.33 -0.30 -5.52
CA THR A 21 -25.66 -0.39 -4.90
C THR A 21 -26.22 -1.80 -4.96
N THR A 22 -25.81 -2.60 -5.93
CA THR A 22 -26.24 -4.00 -6.08
C THR A 22 -25.78 -4.86 -4.90
N SER A 23 -26.67 -5.74 -4.47
CA SER A 23 -26.38 -6.77 -3.46
C SER A 23 -26.78 -8.14 -4.00
N PHE A 24 -26.01 -9.15 -3.62
CA PHE A 24 -26.37 -10.54 -3.84
C PHE A 24 -26.86 -11.15 -2.53
N THR A 25 -27.99 -11.86 -2.58
CA THR A 25 -28.46 -12.67 -1.48
C THR A 25 -28.23 -14.14 -1.81
N LEU A 26 -27.46 -14.79 -0.96
CA LEU A 26 -27.00 -16.16 -1.13
C LEU A 26 -27.66 -17.06 -0.08
N ILE A 27 -28.08 -18.24 -0.47
CA ILE A 27 -28.67 -19.26 0.41
C ILE A 27 -27.63 -20.33 0.69
N CYS A 28 -27.29 -20.50 1.97
CA CYS A 28 -26.41 -21.56 2.43
C CYS A 28 -27.24 -22.79 2.81
N GLY A 29 -26.98 -23.91 2.16
CA GLY A 29 -27.71 -25.16 2.39
C GLY A 29 -26.81 -26.33 2.78
N ASN A 30 -27.42 -27.38 3.32
CA ASN A 30 -26.79 -28.63 3.62
C ASN A 30 -27.71 -29.79 3.20
N ASN A 31 -27.27 -30.57 2.23
CA ASN A 31 -28.10 -31.62 1.61
C ASN A 31 -29.49 -31.12 1.15
N ASN A 32 -29.53 -29.97 0.46
CA ASN A 32 -30.75 -29.29 -0.03
C ASN A 32 -31.70 -28.79 1.11
N THR A 33 -31.21 -28.73 2.32
CA THR A 33 -31.93 -28.10 3.44
C THR A 33 -31.24 -26.81 3.84
N ALA A 34 -31.98 -25.74 4.04
CA ALA A 34 -31.48 -24.46 4.53
C ALA A 34 -30.68 -24.65 5.83
N THR A 35 -29.54 -23.97 5.95
CA THR A 35 -28.68 -24.08 7.14
C THR A 35 -28.87 -22.84 8.01
N ASP A 36 -29.25 -23.04 9.27
CA ASP A 36 -29.31 -21.96 10.25
C ASP A 36 -27.91 -21.46 10.56
N LEU A 37 -27.63 -20.18 10.24
CA LEU A 37 -26.36 -19.50 10.46
C LEU A 37 -26.40 -18.48 11.61
N THR A 38 -27.48 -18.42 12.38
CA THR A 38 -27.65 -17.42 13.46
C THR A 38 -26.62 -17.57 14.59
N ASN A 39 -26.01 -18.73 14.74
CA ASN A 39 -24.93 -19.00 15.68
C ASN A 39 -23.53 -18.70 15.13
N ALA A 40 -23.42 -18.12 13.94
CA ALA A 40 -22.14 -17.76 13.35
C ALA A 40 -21.47 -16.64 14.18
N THR A 41 -20.17 -16.79 14.40
CA THR A 41 -19.33 -15.74 15.01
C THR A 41 -18.68 -14.86 13.95
N SER A 42 -18.54 -15.35 12.73
CA SER A 42 -18.01 -14.60 11.59
C SER A 42 -18.55 -15.18 10.28
N ILE A 43 -18.91 -14.29 9.36
CA ILE A 43 -19.31 -14.64 7.99
C ILE A 43 -18.46 -13.83 7.02
N THR A 44 -17.79 -14.51 6.10
CA THR A 44 -16.98 -13.87 5.05
C THR A 44 -17.38 -14.39 3.69
N VAL A 45 -17.74 -13.48 2.80
CA VAL A 45 -17.99 -13.80 1.39
C VAL A 45 -16.71 -13.58 0.61
N LYS A 46 -16.23 -14.60 -0.07
CA LYS A 46 -15.00 -14.56 -0.85
C LYS A 46 -15.31 -14.62 -2.34
N LEU A 47 -14.62 -13.77 -3.09
CA LEU A 47 -14.70 -13.68 -4.54
C LEU A 47 -13.40 -14.18 -5.16
N GLY A 48 -13.52 -14.93 -6.22
CA GLY A 48 -12.40 -15.45 -6.99
C GLY A 48 -12.73 -15.55 -8.47
N ASN A 49 -11.76 -15.96 -9.27
CA ASN A 49 -11.90 -16.33 -10.67
C ASN A 49 -10.99 -17.52 -10.99
N ALA A 50 -10.80 -17.84 -12.26
CA ALA A 50 -9.92 -18.93 -12.69
C ALA A 50 -8.46 -18.80 -12.21
N SER A 51 -8.02 -17.59 -11.84
CA SER A 51 -6.68 -17.34 -11.29
C SER A 51 -6.62 -17.48 -9.76
N GLY A 52 -7.74 -17.70 -9.09
CA GLY A 52 -7.84 -17.92 -7.64
C GLY A 52 -8.57 -16.81 -6.89
N TYR A 53 -8.26 -16.69 -5.59
CA TYR A 53 -8.86 -15.70 -4.71
C TYR A 53 -8.49 -14.26 -5.12
N LEU A 54 -9.47 -13.38 -5.05
CA LEU A 54 -9.30 -11.96 -5.40
C LEU A 54 -9.61 -11.03 -4.24
N LYS A 55 -10.81 -11.14 -3.67
CA LYS A 55 -11.32 -10.22 -2.63
C LYS A 55 -12.30 -10.91 -1.68
N SER A 56 -12.57 -10.25 -0.56
CA SER A 56 -13.61 -10.69 0.37
C SER A 56 -14.37 -9.51 0.97
N ALA A 57 -15.58 -9.80 1.40
CA ALA A 57 -16.42 -8.91 2.21
C ALA A 57 -16.85 -9.64 3.48
N THR A 58 -16.82 -8.94 4.61
CA THR A 58 -17.37 -9.45 5.86
C THR A 58 -18.85 -9.08 5.93
N VAL A 59 -19.67 -10.03 6.33
CA VAL A 59 -21.08 -9.86 6.62
C VAL A 59 -21.29 -9.97 8.12
N ASP A 60 -21.98 -9.02 8.73
CA ASP A 60 -22.27 -9.06 10.15
C ASP A 60 -23.27 -10.19 10.44
N PRO A 61 -22.91 -11.19 11.27
CA PRO A 61 -23.87 -12.23 11.66
C PRO A 61 -25.16 -11.71 12.27
N ALA A 62 -25.12 -10.55 12.95
CA ALA A 62 -26.30 -9.91 13.51
C ALA A 62 -27.29 -9.39 12.43
N SER A 63 -26.89 -9.35 11.17
CA SER A 63 -27.77 -9.02 10.05
C SER A 63 -28.68 -10.18 9.62
N LEU A 64 -28.41 -11.39 10.08
CA LEU A 64 -29.26 -12.56 9.85
C LEU A 64 -30.54 -12.42 10.70
N THR A 65 -31.66 -12.88 10.13
CA THR A 65 -32.95 -12.83 10.83
C THR A 65 -33.50 -14.24 11.03
N ASP A 66 -34.35 -14.42 12.05
CA ASP A 66 -34.99 -15.71 12.31
C ASP A 66 -35.86 -16.21 11.14
N SER A 67 -36.33 -15.30 10.29
CA SER A 67 -37.12 -15.64 9.09
C SER A 67 -36.25 -16.08 7.90
N THR A 68 -34.96 -15.70 7.88
CA THR A 68 -34.00 -16.00 6.79
C THR A 68 -32.63 -16.35 7.37
N PRO A 69 -32.56 -17.38 8.25
CA PRO A 69 -31.32 -17.68 8.97
C PRO A 69 -30.22 -18.29 8.09
N ASP A 70 -30.54 -18.68 6.87
CA ASP A 70 -29.70 -19.28 5.86
C ASP A 70 -29.21 -18.29 4.78
N GLN A 71 -29.70 -17.04 4.82
CA GLN A 71 -29.49 -16.05 3.77
C GLN A 71 -28.37 -15.06 4.13
N VAL A 72 -27.33 -15.04 3.34
CA VAL A 72 -26.20 -14.13 3.46
C VAL A 72 -26.29 -13.08 2.37
N THR A 73 -26.46 -11.82 2.74
CA THR A 73 -26.50 -10.71 1.78
C THR A 73 -25.15 -9.99 1.73
N VAL A 74 -24.52 -9.96 0.56
CA VAL A 74 -23.29 -9.22 0.28
C VAL A 74 -23.58 -8.05 -0.64
N LYS A 75 -23.17 -6.84 -0.22
CA LYS A 75 -23.27 -5.63 -1.02
C LYS A 75 -21.96 -5.39 -1.77
N PHE A 76 -22.06 -5.07 -3.05
CA PHE A 76 -20.90 -4.69 -3.87
C PHE A 76 -20.53 -3.23 -3.57
N THR A 77 -19.64 -3.02 -2.59
CA THR A 77 -19.12 -1.70 -2.24
C THR A 77 -18.05 -1.26 -3.23
N ALA A 78 -17.67 0.01 -3.21
CA ALA A 78 -16.58 0.54 -4.02
C ALA A 78 -15.29 -0.23 -3.79
N ASP A 79 -14.94 -0.56 -2.53
CA ASP A 79 -13.75 -1.32 -2.18
C ASP A 79 -13.79 -2.75 -2.75
N LEU A 80 -14.96 -3.40 -2.68
CA LEU A 80 -15.12 -4.74 -3.22
C LEU A 80 -15.01 -4.75 -4.74
N MET A 81 -15.55 -3.74 -5.42
CA MET A 81 -15.53 -3.60 -6.88
C MET A 81 -14.20 -3.09 -7.45
N THR A 82 -13.38 -2.44 -6.62
CA THR A 82 -12.09 -1.89 -7.09
C THR A 82 -11.22 -3.00 -7.70
N SER A 83 -10.74 -2.77 -8.92
CA SER A 83 -9.86 -3.69 -9.66
C SER A 83 -10.49 -5.02 -10.07
N LEU A 84 -11.82 -5.14 -10.08
CA LEU A 84 -12.51 -6.28 -10.65
C LEU A 84 -12.99 -5.94 -12.07
N PRO A 85 -12.32 -6.44 -13.13
CA PRO A 85 -12.75 -6.23 -14.51
C PRO A 85 -14.04 -7.02 -14.83
N ALA A 86 -14.64 -6.73 -15.98
CA ALA A 86 -15.73 -7.57 -16.48
C ALA A 86 -15.26 -9.00 -16.72
N GLY A 87 -16.09 -9.97 -16.39
CA GLY A 87 -15.78 -11.39 -16.54
C GLY A 87 -16.61 -12.29 -15.64
N ASN A 88 -16.29 -13.58 -15.69
CA ASN A 88 -16.91 -14.60 -14.86
C ASN A 88 -16.14 -14.76 -13.55
N TYR A 89 -16.87 -14.81 -12.46
CA TYR A 89 -16.36 -14.92 -11.11
C TYR A 89 -16.99 -16.07 -10.36
N SER A 90 -16.33 -16.45 -9.29
CA SER A 90 -16.78 -17.43 -8.33
C SER A 90 -16.98 -16.78 -6.99
N ILE A 91 -17.99 -17.25 -6.26
CA ILE A 91 -18.32 -16.78 -4.92
C ILE A 91 -18.41 -17.97 -3.95
N GLU A 92 -17.89 -17.78 -2.75
CA GLU A 92 -17.97 -18.71 -1.62
C GLU A 92 -18.38 -17.97 -0.36
N VAL A 93 -19.11 -18.64 0.52
CA VAL A 93 -19.42 -18.14 1.86
C VAL A 93 -18.68 -18.97 2.90
N TRP A 94 -17.88 -18.32 3.71
CA TRP A 94 -17.13 -18.93 4.81
C TRP A 94 -17.76 -18.51 6.13
N VAL A 95 -18.23 -19.49 6.89
CA VAL A 95 -18.93 -19.29 8.17
C VAL A 95 -18.11 -19.92 9.28
N VAL A 96 -17.86 -19.16 10.33
CA VAL A 96 -17.20 -19.65 11.55
C VAL A 96 -18.22 -19.67 12.68
N ASP A 97 -18.33 -20.78 13.35
CA ASP A 97 -19.14 -20.98 14.55
C ASP A 97 -18.34 -21.71 15.66
N SER A 98 -18.97 -22.10 16.74
CA SER A 98 -18.34 -22.85 17.84
C SER A 98 -17.81 -24.24 17.42
N ASN A 99 -18.25 -24.79 16.31
CA ASN A 99 -17.85 -26.10 15.79
C ASN A 99 -16.69 -26.01 14.79
N GLY A 100 -16.36 -24.80 14.34
CA GLY A 100 -15.27 -24.54 13.39
C GLY A 100 -15.67 -23.73 12.17
N THR A 101 -14.97 -23.94 11.05
CA THR A 101 -15.20 -23.22 9.80
C THR A 101 -15.97 -24.08 8.80
N SER A 102 -17.07 -23.56 8.30
CA SER A 102 -17.87 -24.13 7.22
C SER A 102 -17.70 -23.33 5.94
N ILE A 103 -17.46 -24.00 4.81
CA ILE A 103 -17.32 -23.37 3.49
C ILE A 103 -18.48 -23.81 2.60
N TYR A 104 -19.13 -22.85 1.97
CA TYR A 104 -20.25 -23.04 1.06
C TYR A 104 -19.91 -22.51 -0.33
N PRO A 105 -20.02 -23.33 -1.41
CA PRO A 105 -20.37 -24.74 -1.38
C PRO A 105 -19.17 -25.60 -0.92
N SER A 106 -19.40 -26.87 -0.56
CA SER A 106 -18.33 -27.81 -0.17
C SER A 106 -17.55 -28.35 -1.37
N ASN A 107 -18.05 -28.15 -2.57
CA ASN A 107 -17.40 -28.58 -3.83
C ASN A 107 -17.70 -27.58 -4.94
N GLY A 108 -16.66 -27.20 -5.70
CA GLY A 108 -16.78 -26.18 -6.73
C GLY A 108 -17.00 -24.78 -6.14
N SER A 109 -17.70 -23.94 -6.88
CA SER A 109 -18.04 -22.56 -6.49
C SER A 109 -19.33 -22.12 -7.18
N THR A 110 -20.00 -21.13 -6.61
CA THR A 110 -21.18 -20.52 -7.24
C THR A 110 -20.74 -19.39 -8.15
N GLY A 111 -21.18 -19.40 -9.41
CA GLY A 111 -20.76 -18.46 -10.44
C GLY A 111 -21.61 -17.20 -10.47
N PHE A 112 -20.97 -16.05 -10.75
CA PHE A 112 -21.64 -14.79 -11.10
C PHE A 112 -20.83 -14.02 -12.16
N THR A 113 -21.40 -12.94 -12.69
CA THR A 113 -20.78 -12.17 -13.76
C THR A 113 -20.66 -10.69 -13.36
N ILE A 114 -19.53 -10.11 -13.68
CA ILE A 114 -19.36 -8.65 -13.70
C ILE A 114 -19.42 -8.21 -15.17
N ASP A 115 -20.43 -7.42 -15.52
CA ASP A 115 -20.61 -6.91 -16.87
C ASP A 115 -19.98 -5.52 -17.06
N ASN A 116 -19.64 -5.23 -18.30
CA ASN A 116 -19.23 -3.89 -18.69
C ASN A 116 -20.37 -2.89 -18.51
N ASN A 117 -20.04 -1.69 -18.05
CA ASN A 117 -20.92 -0.54 -18.19
C ASN A 117 -20.65 0.18 -19.55
N ILE A 118 -21.43 1.21 -19.89
CA ILE A 118 -21.28 1.94 -21.18
C ILE A 118 -19.90 2.58 -21.31
N GLN A 119 -19.28 3.01 -20.22
CA GLN A 119 -17.97 3.64 -20.23
C GLN A 119 -16.83 2.63 -20.43
N SER A 120 -16.97 1.43 -19.88
CA SER A 120 -15.96 0.38 -19.96
C SER A 120 -15.89 -0.32 -21.32
N THR A 121 -16.92 -0.19 -22.17
CA THR A 121 -16.91 -0.69 -23.57
C THR A 121 -15.89 0.00 -24.46
N ASN A 122 -15.36 1.14 -24.07
CA ASN A 122 -14.36 1.91 -24.85
C ASN A 122 -12.89 1.51 -24.53
N GLY A 123 -12.66 0.38 -23.91
CA GLY A 123 -11.31 -0.16 -23.70
C GLY A 123 -10.42 0.63 -22.72
N SER A 124 -10.99 1.59 -22.02
CA SER A 124 -10.24 2.43 -21.05
C SER A 124 -10.50 2.03 -19.62
N THR A 125 -10.46 0.75 -19.31
CA THR A 125 -10.37 0.37 -17.90
C THR A 125 -8.90 0.28 -17.54
N ILE A 126 -8.40 1.25 -16.81
CA ILE A 126 -7.13 1.11 -16.08
C ILE A 126 -7.38 0.08 -14.99
N THR A 127 -7.33 -1.18 -15.35
CA THR A 127 -7.61 -2.27 -14.40
C THR A 127 -6.37 -2.94 -13.87
N THR A 128 -5.23 -2.66 -14.48
CA THR A 128 -3.95 -3.15 -13.97
C THR A 128 -2.86 -2.20 -14.44
N ILE A 129 -2.27 -1.45 -13.52
CA ILE A 129 -0.96 -0.86 -13.78
C ILE A 129 -0.03 -2.07 -13.86
N THR A 130 0.49 -2.38 -15.03
CA THR A 130 1.51 -3.42 -15.13
C THR A 130 2.73 -2.98 -14.32
N PHE A 131 3.52 -3.93 -13.84
CA PHE A 131 4.77 -3.60 -13.13
C PHE A 131 5.64 -2.67 -13.99
N ASP A 132 5.66 -2.87 -15.30
CA ASP A 132 6.38 -2.01 -16.24
C ASP A 132 5.83 -0.59 -16.29
N ASP A 133 4.52 -0.39 -16.25
CA ASP A 133 3.91 0.94 -16.23
C ASP A 133 4.15 1.63 -14.88
N PHE A 134 4.13 0.88 -13.79
CA PHE A 134 4.52 1.38 -12.47
C PHE A 134 5.99 1.82 -12.45
N VAL A 135 6.89 1.00 -12.97
CA VAL A 135 8.32 1.34 -13.08
C VAL A 135 8.54 2.56 -13.97
N LYS A 136 7.85 2.65 -15.12
CA LYS A 136 7.90 3.84 -15.99
C LYS A 136 7.40 5.10 -15.28
N ALA A 137 6.28 5.01 -14.54
CA ALA A 137 5.74 6.13 -13.78
C ALA A 137 6.69 6.56 -12.66
N MET A 138 7.29 5.62 -11.94
CA MET A 138 8.32 5.90 -10.94
C MET A 138 9.56 6.56 -11.54
N ASN A 139 10.08 6.04 -12.65
CA ASN A 139 11.24 6.61 -13.32
C ASN A 139 10.95 8.04 -13.83
N LYS A 140 9.73 8.27 -14.34
CA LYS A 140 9.29 9.61 -14.74
C LYS A 140 9.21 10.55 -13.54
N ALA A 141 8.64 10.12 -12.43
CA ALA A 141 8.59 10.91 -11.20
C ALA A 141 10.00 11.20 -10.67
N ALA A 142 10.88 10.21 -10.64
CA ALA A 142 12.27 10.38 -10.22
C ALA A 142 13.04 11.35 -11.12
N SER A 143 12.77 11.37 -12.42
CA SER A 143 13.40 12.31 -13.37
C SER A 143 12.89 13.75 -13.22
N THR A 144 11.71 13.95 -12.63
CA THR A 144 11.13 15.28 -12.38
C THR A 144 11.45 15.83 -10.98
N ILE A 145 11.97 14.99 -10.09
CA ILE A 145 12.48 15.46 -8.80
C ILE A 145 13.79 16.22 -9.09
N ALA A 146 13.72 17.54 -9.02
CA ALA A 146 14.90 18.38 -9.14
C ALA A 146 15.90 17.98 -8.06
N LYS A 147 17.15 17.73 -8.47
CA LYS A 147 18.24 17.55 -7.51
C LYS A 147 18.26 18.79 -6.62
N GLY A 148 18.16 18.63 -5.32
CA GLY A 148 18.24 19.75 -4.37
C GLY A 148 19.47 20.61 -4.65
N ASP A 149 19.36 21.91 -4.48
CA ASP A 149 20.47 22.84 -4.66
C ASP A 149 21.68 22.40 -3.82
N LYS A 150 22.86 22.56 -4.38
CA LYS A 150 24.10 22.35 -3.62
C LYS A 150 24.09 23.31 -2.43
N GLY A 151 24.24 22.81 -1.21
CA GLY A 151 24.34 23.62 -0.02
C GLY A 151 25.39 24.71 -0.19
N ASP A 152 25.14 25.87 0.43
CA ASP A 152 26.04 27.01 0.40
C ASP A 152 27.46 26.60 0.85
N THR A 153 28.45 27.23 0.23
CA THR A 153 29.83 27.06 0.67
C THR A 153 29.96 27.64 2.08
N GLY A 154 30.48 26.86 3.01
CA GLY A 154 30.69 27.32 4.38
C GLY A 154 31.49 28.63 4.41
N PRO A 155 31.31 29.46 5.43
CA PRO A 155 32.04 30.72 5.57
C PRO A 155 33.55 30.47 5.58
N GLN A 156 34.29 31.41 4.98
CA GLN A 156 35.77 31.37 5.00
C GLN A 156 36.24 31.37 6.45
N GLY A 157 37.22 30.53 6.75
CA GLY A 157 37.84 30.50 8.07
C GLY A 157 38.45 31.87 8.43
N PRO A 158 38.53 32.17 9.71
CA PRO A 158 39.13 33.44 10.18
C PRO A 158 40.57 33.57 9.69
N GLN A 159 40.96 34.76 9.34
CA GLN A 159 42.35 35.08 8.98
C GLN A 159 43.29 34.70 10.14
N GLY A 160 44.38 34.07 9.82
CA GLY A 160 45.40 33.74 10.79
C GLY A 160 45.93 34.99 11.50
N PRO A 161 46.38 34.89 12.74
CA PRO A 161 46.94 36.01 13.46
C PRO A 161 48.09 36.65 12.69
N ALA A 162 48.20 37.99 12.77
CA ALA A 162 49.31 38.71 12.19
C ALA A 162 50.64 38.19 12.73
N GLY A 163 51.61 38.04 11.86
CA GLY A 163 52.95 37.71 12.30
C GLY A 163 53.48 38.72 13.29
N LYS A 164 54.24 38.25 14.25
CA LYS A 164 54.92 39.17 15.16
C LYS A 164 55.96 39.98 14.40
N ASP A 165 55.98 41.29 14.60
CA ASP A 165 57.00 42.11 14.00
C ASP A 165 58.40 41.62 14.44
N ALA A 166 59.29 41.55 13.52
CA ALA A 166 60.70 41.18 13.83
C ALA A 166 61.35 42.39 14.52
N VAL A 167 61.77 42.19 15.76
CA VAL A 167 62.56 43.20 16.46
C VAL A 167 63.98 43.06 15.94
N ILE A 168 64.47 44.16 15.31
CA ILE A 168 65.86 44.32 14.88
C ILE A 168 66.63 45.05 15.98
N ASN A 169 67.59 44.35 16.52
CA ASN A 169 68.45 44.95 17.51
C ASN A 169 69.72 45.51 16.81
N VAL A 170 70.10 46.74 17.16
CA VAL A 170 71.35 47.36 16.63
C VAL A 170 72.38 47.32 17.72
N ALA A 171 73.57 46.75 17.42
CA ALA A 171 74.65 46.61 18.36
C ALA A 171 76.02 46.79 17.67
N THR A 172 77.05 47.24 18.38
CA THR A 172 78.42 47.12 17.90
C THR A 172 78.91 45.69 18.05
N GLN A 173 79.96 45.30 17.35
CA GLN A 173 80.57 44.00 17.45
C GLN A 173 80.90 43.58 18.88
N ALA A 174 81.49 44.50 19.64
CA ALA A 174 81.82 44.26 21.05
C ALA A 174 80.58 44.04 21.94
N GLN A 175 79.49 44.78 21.68
CA GLN A 175 78.23 44.60 22.42
C GLN A 175 77.55 43.23 22.03
N TYR A 176 77.58 42.86 20.76
CA TYR A 176 77.03 41.56 20.29
C TYR A 176 77.82 40.40 20.90
N ASP A 177 79.16 40.53 20.92
CA ASP A 177 80.00 39.42 21.42
C ASP A 177 79.81 39.21 22.94
N ALA A 178 79.41 40.29 23.70
CA ALA A 178 79.13 40.20 25.10
C ALA A 178 77.72 39.69 25.48
N LEU A 179 76.81 39.50 24.52
CA LEU A 179 75.49 38.95 24.75
C LEU A 179 75.52 37.44 25.11
N THR A 180 74.83 37.14 26.19
CA THR A 180 74.62 35.72 26.61
C THR A 180 73.54 35.02 25.81
N ASP A 181 72.57 35.75 25.23
CA ASP A 181 71.50 35.26 24.36
C ASP A 181 71.59 35.99 23.00
N LYS A 182 71.79 35.29 21.95
CA LYS A 182 71.92 35.76 20.56
C LYS A 182 70.77 35.33 19.66
N THR A 183 69.60 35.04 20.25
CA THR A 183 68.42 34.48 19.49
C THR A 183 67.66 35.55 18.69
N GLY A 184 67.95 36.80 18.81
CA GLY A 184 67.32 37.89 18.06
C GLY A 184 68.03 38.20 16.73
N LEU A 185 67.38 39.05 15.91
CA LEU A 185 68.01 39.64 14.73
C LEU A 185 68.83 40.87 15.14
N TYR A 186 70.13 40.91 14.82
CA TYR A 186 71.03 41.95 15.13
C TYR A 186 71.61 42.59 13.88
N VAL A 187 71.71 43.88 13.86
CA VAL A 187 72.47 44.66 12.88
C VAL A 187 73.72 45.19 13.58
N ILE A 188 74.92 44.81 13.11
CA ILE A 188 76.20 45.23 13.69
C ILE A 188 76.63 46.49 12.98
N GLN A 189 76.87 47.55 13.79
CA GLN A 189 77.44 48.81 13.32
C GLN A 189 78.96 48.74 13.48
N GLY A 190 79.64 49.00 12.35
CA GLY A 190 81.10 49.09 12.33
C GLY A 190 81.68 50.45 12.80
#